data_a019717a5eccfebde7c7299e9c304b71
#
_entry.id   a019717a5eccfebde7c7299e9c304b71
#
_cell.length_a   1.000
_cell.length_b   1.000
_cell.length_c   1.000
_cell.angle_alpha   90.00
_cell.angle_beta   90.00
_cell.angle_gamma   90.00
#
_symmetry.space_group_name_H-M   'P 1'
#
loop_
_entity.id
_entity.type
_entity.pdbx_description
1 polymer ?
#
loop_
_entity_poly.entity_id
_entity_poly.type
_entity_poly.pdbx_seq_one_letter_code
_entity_poly.pdbx_strand_id
1 'polypeptide(L)'
;MESSEHRSSGRRSTAYRTLLEIPGILLVSFVLVFGFVRPVVAAPFYVGSESMVPTLMVWDRVLINKLAYDLVEPERGDIVLFRSPNGGEDPLIKRVVGLPGEEIEFRAGTLYVNGEAQREPYLTGRRPAGKSYGPKRVPEDHVFVMGDNRANSFDSRYFGPVPTENLIGESLFRFWPPNRAGVP
;
A
#
# COMPACT_ATOMS: atom_id res chain seq x y z
N MET A 1 -12.83 64.86 -41.65
CA MET A 1 -13.64 63.93 -40.85
C MET A 1 -13.14 62.56 -41.19
N GLU A 2 -12.24 62.11 -40.39
CA GLU A 2 -11.52 60.84 -40.60
C GLU A 2 -11.36 60.14 -39.24
N SER A 3 -11.46 58.85 -39.27
CA SER A 3 -11.04 57.98 -38.19
C SER A 3 -12.09 57.48 -37.21
N SER A 4 -12.43 56.19 -37.38
CA SER A 4 -12.58 55.24 -36.30
C SER A 4 -12.87 53.80 -36.80
N GLU A 5 -11.91 53.14 -37.46
CA GLU A 5 -11.98 51.72 -37.71
C GLU A 5 -10.60 51.09 -37.59
N HIS A 6 -10.17 50.80 -36.35
CA HIS A 6 -9.10 49.80 -36.19
C HIS A 6 -8.90 49.40 -34.73
N ARG A 7 -9.80 48.59 -34.18
CA ARG A 7 -9.58 47.94 -32.88
C ARG A 7 -10.41 46.71 -32.58
N SER A 8 -10.56 45.76 -33.50
CA SER A 8 -11.30 44.52 -33.16
C SER A 8 -10.65 43.21 -33.57
N SER A 9 -9.51 43.20 -34.28
CA SER A 9 -8.92 41.96 -34.78
C SER A 9 -8.00 41.22 -33.77
N GLY A 10 -7.42 41.92 -32.82
CA GLY A 10 -6.47 41.36 -31.86
C GLY A 10 -7.07 40.47 -30.75
N ARG A 11 -8.31 40.74 -30.38
CA ARG A 11 -8.99 40.03 -29.27
C ARG A 11 -9.48 38.61 -29.67
N ARG A 12 -9.82 38.40 -30.93
CA ARG A 12 -10.30 37.11 -31.42
C ARG A 12 -9.19 36.09 -31.57
N SER A 13 -7.98 36.49 -32.01
CA SER A 13 -6.85 35.59 -32.18
C SER A 13 -6.33 35.01 -30.87
N THR A 14 -6.37 35.79 -29.78
CA THR A 14 -5.91 35.32 -28.45
C THR A 14 -6.90 34.29 -27.87
N ALA A 15 -8.19 34.52 -28.02
CA ALA A 15 -9.21 33.58 -27.52
C ALA A 15 -9.16 32.21 -28.20
N TYR A 16 -8.89 32.16 -29.50
CA TYR A 16 -8.75 30.88 -30.24
C TYR A 16 -7.47 30.14 -29.88
N ARG A 17 -6.38 30.83 -29.63
CA ARG A 17 -5.13 30.23 -29.15
C ARG A 17 -5.32 29.58 -27.79
N THR A 18 -5.89 30.30 -26.84
CA THR A 18 -6.18 29.78 -25.48
C THR A 18 -7.16 28.60 -25.53
N LEU A 19 -8.14 28.59 -26.43
CA LEU A 19 -9.10 27.52 -26.57
C LEU A 19 -8.49 26.22 -27.13
N LEU A 20 -7.41 26.29 -27.91
CA LEU A 20 -6.66 25.15 -28.43
C LEU A 20 -5.56 24.71 -27.49
N GLU A 21 -4.96 25.61 -26.71
CA GLU A 21 -3.88 25.31 -25.76
C GLU A 21 -4.38 24.52 -24.56
N ILE A 22 -5.59 24.82 -24.02
CA ILE A 22 -6.15 24.14 -22.85
C ILE A 22 -6.34 22.63 -23.09
N PRO A 23 -6.97 22.16 -24.19
CA PRO A 23 -7.08 20.73 -24.48
C PRO A 23 -5.74 20.05 -24.64
N GLY A 24 -4.76 20.74 -25.23
CA GLY A 24 -3.40 20.23 -25.37
C GLY A 24 -2.72 20.02 -24.03
N ILE A 25 -2.79 21.00 -23.12
CA ILE A 25 -2.25 20.89 -21.76
C ILE A 25 -2.95 19.79 -20.98
N LEU A 26 -4.29 19.70 -21.07
CA LEU A 26 -5.05 18.64 -20.43
C LEU A 26 -4.66 17.25 -20.95
N LEU A 27 -4.48 17.11 -22.27
CA LEU A 27 -4.06 15.86 -22.87
C LEU A 27 -2.65 15.46 -22.42
N VAL A 28 -1.70 16.39 -22.45
CA VAL A 28 -0.34 16.15 -21.98
C VAL A 28 -0.33 15.80 -20.49
N SER A 29 -1.07 16.52 -19.67
CA SER A 29 -1.21 16.23 -18.23
C SER A 29 -1.84 14.86 -17.99
N PHE A 30 -2.87 14.51 -18.76
CA PHE A 30 -3.52 13.20 -18.70
C PHE A 30 -2.54 12.07 -19.06
N VAL A 31 -1.83 12.22 -20.17
CA VAL A 31 -0.82 11.23 -20.61
C VAL A 31 0.30 11.10 -19.57
N LEU A 32 0.79 12.20 -19.01
CA LEU A 32 1.84 12.21 -18.00
C LEU A 32 1.36 11.54 -16.70
N VAL A 33 0.18 11.88 -16.21
CA VAL A 33 -0.37 11.30 -14.98
C VAL A 33 -0.73 9.83 -15.17
N PHE A 34 -1.45 9.48 -16.21
CA PHE A 34 -1.94 8.11 -16.41
C PHE A 34 -0.93 7.19 -17.08
N GLY A 35 -0.02 7.71 -17.91
CA GLY A 35 1.01 6.95 -18.58
C GLY A 35 2.28 6.77 -17.78
N PHE A 36 2.63 7.74 -16.92
CA PHE A 36 3.90 7.73 -16.18
C PHE A 36 3.71 7.66 -14.67
N VAL A 37 2.97 8.60 -14.08
CA VAL A 37 2.89 8.71 -12.61
C VAL A 37 2.14 7.52 -12.02
N ARG A 38 0.98 7.18 -12.57
CA ARG A 38 0.15 6.11 -12.04
C ARG A 38 0.81 4.72 -12.06
N PRO A 39 1.43 4.23 -13.16
CA PRO A 39 2.03 2.90 -13.17
C PRO A 39 3.31 2.79 -12.32
N VAL A 40 4.03 3.91 -12.10
CA VAL A 40 5.30 3.93 -11.37
C VAL A 40 5.11 4.18 -9.88
N VAL A 41 4.26 5.16 -9.53
CA VAL A 41 4.17 5.66 -8.13
C VAL A 41 3.14 4.90 -7.30
N ALA A 42 1.94 4.66 -7.85
CA ALA A 42 0.84 4.06 -7.07
C ALA A 42 -0.05 3.16 -7.92
N ALA A 43 -0.48 2.05 -7.32
CA ALA A 43 -1.39 1.11 -7.97
C ALA A 43 -2.57 0.76 -7.05
N PRO A 44 -3.81 0.68 -7.60
CA PRO A 44 -4.93 0.12 -6.86
C PRO A 44 -4.74 -1.39 -6.71
N PHE A 45 -4.99 -1.89 -5.50
CA PHE A 45 -5.00 -3.31 -5.20
C PHE A 45 -6.34 -3.71 -4.59
N TYR A 46 -6.77 -4.90 -4.92
CA TYR A 46 -8.02 -5.48 -4.46
C TYR A 46 -7.75 -6.55 -3.40
N VAL A 47 -8.42 -6.43 -2.25
CA VAL A 47 -8.29 -7.38 -1.15
C VAL A 47 -9.16 -8.61 -1.42
N GLY A 48 -8.52 -9.74 -1.72
CA GLY A 48 -9.18 -10.99 -2.11
C GLY A 48 -9.39 -11.99 -0.97
N SER A 49 -8.85 -11.75 0.24
CA SER A 49 -8.90 -12.70 1.35
C SER A 49 -9.26 -12.07 2.68
N GLU A 50 -9.70 -12.90 3.63
CA GLU A 50 -10.06 -12.47 5.00
C GLU A 50 -8.85 -12.30 5.93
N SER A 51 -7.64 -12.51 5.45
CA SER A 51 -6.45 -12.57 6.31
C SER A 51 -6.11 -11.26 7.04
N MET A 52 -6.64 -10.12 6.58
CA MET A 52 -6.43 -8.80 7.17
C MET A 52 -7.66 -8.24 7.89
N VAL A 53 -8.71 -9.05 8.06
CA VAL A 53 -9.90 -8.68 8.83
C VAL A 53 -9.51 -8.46 10.31
N PRO A 54 -10.00 -7.38 10.97
CA PRO A 54 -11.01 -6.42 10.51
C PRO A 54 -10.45 -5.19 9.78
N THR A 55 -9.14 -5.02 9.73
CA THR A 55 -8.50 -3.81 9.16
C THR A 55 -8.85 -3.66 7.68
N LEU A 56 -8.65 -4.72 6.90
CA LEU A 56 -9.07 -4.80 5.51
C LEU A 56 -10.05 -5.96 5.34
N MET A 57 -11.19 -5.68 4.73
CA MET A 57 -12.20 -6.68 4.41
C MET A 57 -12.05 -7.15 2.97
N VAL A 58 -12.60 -8.32 2.67
CA VAL A 58 -12.73 -8.79 1.29
C VAL A 58 -13.50 -7.75 0.48
N TRP A 59 -13.06 -7.46 -0.75
CA TRP A 59 -13.56 -6.44 -1.67
C TRP A 59 -13.12 -5.00 -1.36
N ASP A 60 -12.39 -4.74 -0.26
CA ASP A 60 -11.76 -3.44 -0.08
C ASP A 60 -10.77 -3.17 -1.23
N ARG A 61 -10.65 -1.90 -1.63
CA ARG A 61 -9.62 -1.45 -2.59
C ARG A 61 -8.70 -0.48 -1.91
N VAL A 62 -7.43 -0.77 -1.95
CA VAL A 62 -6.37 0.02 -1.35
C VAL A 62 -5.44 0.59 -2.40
N LEU A 63 -4.88 1.74 -2.13
CA LEU A 63 -3.85 2.36 -2.95
C LEU A 63 -2.48 1.96 -2.40
N ILE A 64 -1.67 1.34 -3.22
CA ILE A 64 -0.32 0.89 -2.88
C ILE A 64 0.70 1.89 -3.40
N ASN A 65 1.55 2.41 -2.52
CA ASN A 65 2.74 3.18 -2.88
C ASN A 65 3.86 2.21 -3.27
N LYS A 66 4.18 2.17 -4.54
CA LYS A 66 5.20 1.25 -5.08
C LYS A 66 6.64 1.74 -4.86
N LEU A 67 6.82 3.03 -4.57
CA LEU A 67 8.12 3.63 -4.30
C LEU A 67 8.47 3.69 -2.81
N ALA A 68 7.60 3.20 -1.93
CA ALA A 68 7.81 3.29 -0.49
C ALA A 68 9.17 2.73 -0.08
N TYR A 69 9.46 1.52 -0.50
CA TYR A 69 10.66 0.78 -0.07
C TYR A 69 11.87 0.92 -0.99
N ASP A 70 11.78 1.76 -2.02
CA ASP A 70 12.95 2.21 -2.80
C ASP A 70 13.72 3.33 -2.06
N LEU A 71 13.03 4.03 -1.14
CA LEU A 71 13.55 5.24 -0.49
C LEU A 71 13.62 5.12 1.04
N VAL A 72 12.80 4.27 1.64
CA VAL A 72 12.67 4.13 3.10
C VAL A 72 12.59 2.64 3.47
N GLU A 73 13.18 2.27 4.59
CA GLU A 73 13.06 0.91 5.11
C GLU A 73 11.64 0.67 5.65
N PRO A 74 11.14 -0.58 5.58
CA PRO A 74 9.84 -0.93 6.15
C PRO A 74 9.82 -0.76 7.66
N GLU A 75 8.72 -0.23 8.19
CA GLU A 75 8.50 -0.02 9.61
C GLU A 75 7.53 -1.05 10.19
N ARG A 76 7.63 -1.27 11.51
CA ARG A 76 6.65 -2.11 12.21
C ARG A 76 5.28 -1.44 12.23
N GLY A 77 4.29 -2.16 11.73
CA GLY A 77 2.92 -1.66 11.58
C GLY A 77 2.51 -1.45 10.12
N ASP A 78 3.46 -1.29 9.20
CA ASP A 78 3.16 -1.12 7.79
C ASP A 78 2.32 -2.27 7.23
N ILE A 79 1.33 -1.93 6.43
CA ILE A 79 0.59 -2.92 5.65
C ILE A 79 1.23 -3.00 4.27
N VAL A 80 1.89 -4.11 4.00
CA VAL A 80 2.72 -4.31 2.80
C VAL A 80 2.07 -5.26 1.80
N LEU A 81 2.19 -4.92 0.53
CA LEU A 81 1.94 -5.82 -0.59
C LEU A 81 3.27 -6.42 -1.02
N PHE A 82 3.34 -7.74 -1.16
CA PHE A 82 4.58 -8.44 -1.47
C PHE A 82 4.36 -9.70 -2.31
N ARG A 83 5.41 -10.14 -3.01
CA ARG A 83 5.42 -11.42 -3.71
C ARG A 83 5.62 -12.55 -2.71
N SER A 84 4.82 -13.61 -2.82
CA SER A 84 4.94 -14.79 -1.95
C SER A 84 6.35 -15.42 -2.08
N PRO A 85 7.05 -15.66 -0.97
CA PRO A 85 8.37 -16.32 -1.02
C PRO A 85 8.31 -17.78 -1.45
N ASN A 86 7.14 -18.42 -1.35
CA ASN A 86 6.94 -19.81 -1.77
C ASN A 86 6.50 -19.96 -3.24
N GLY A 87 6.54 -18.90 -4.02
CA GLY A 87 5.97 -18.86 -5.36
C GLY A 87 4.44 -18.63 -5.29
N GLY A 88 3.88 -18.26 -6.41
CA GLY A 88 2.47 -17.89 -6.57
C GLY A 88 2.39 -16.64 -7.43
N GLU A 89 1.39 -16.59 -8.32
CA GLU A 89 1.24 -15.46 -9.25
C GLU A 89 0.65 -14.23 -8.54
N ASP A 90 -0.17 -14.46 -7.51
CA ASP A 90 -0.87 -13.40 -6.81
C ASP A 90 -0.06 -12.85 -5.64
N PRO A 91 0.10 -11.52 -5.55
CA PRO A 91 0.73 -10.88 -4.41
C PRO A 91 -0.14 -10.98 -3.16
N LEU A 92 0.52 -11.00 -2.01
CA LEU A 92 -0.10 -11.06 -0.70
C LEU A 92 -0.06 -9.71 0.00
N ILE A 93 -1.07 -9.43 0.83
CA ILE A 93 -1.11 -8.25 1.68
C ILE A 93 -1.12 -8.68 3.15
N LYS A 94 -0.16 -8.16 3.95
CA LYS A 94 0.00 -8.46 5.38
C LYS A 94 0.58 -7.25 6.10
N ARG A 95 0.62 -7.33 7.44
CA ARG A 95 1.25 -6.32 8.29
C ARG A 95 2.64 -6.74 8.69
N VAL A 96 3.61 -5.81 8.61
CA VAL A 96 4.96 -5.98 9.16
C VAL A 96 4.86 -5.98 10.69
N VAL A 97 5.33 -7.04 11.32
CA VAL A 97 5.33 -7.20 12.78
C VAL A 97 6.72 -7.48 13.34
N GLY A 98 7.69 -7.78 12.49
CA GLY A 98 9.10 -7.97 12.85
C GLY A 98 10.03 -7.38 11.81
N LEU A 99 11.10 -6.74 12.28
CA LEU A 99 12.11 -6.06 11.48
C LEU A 99 13.40 -6.89 11.41
N PRO A 100 14.34 -6.58 10.49
CA PRO A 100 15.62 -7.26 10.39
C PRO A 100 16.35 -7.37 11.74
N GLY A 101 16.90 -8.53 12.01
CA GLY A 101 17.67 -8.79 13.24
C GLY A 101 16.87 -9.02 14.51
N GLU A 102 15.57 -8.82 14.51
CA GLU A 102 14.71 -9.02 15.69
C GLU A 102 14.37 -10.49 15.92
N GLU A 103 14.20 -10.85 17.18
CA GLU A 103 13.68 -12.17 17.55
C GLU A 103 12.16 -12.12 17.68
N ILE A 104 11.47 -12.96 16.93
CA ILE A 104 10.00 -13.01 16.89
C ILE A 104 9.52 -14.32 17.52
N GLU A 105 8.60 -14.18 18.46
CA GLU A 105 7.82 -15.27 19.03
C GLU A 105 6.33 -14.93 18.98
N PHE A 106 5.51 -15.88 18.59
CA PHE A 106 4.06 -15.79 18.69
C PHE A 106 3.51 -16.98 19.47
N ARG A 107 2.97 -16.72 20.67
CA ARG A 107 2.41 -17.77 21.54
C ARG A 107 1.17 -17.30 22.24
N ALA A 108 0.20 -18.19 22.38
CA ALA A 108 -1.07 -17.91 23.06
C ALA A 108 -1.76 -16.62 22.61
N GLY A 109 -1.67 -16.29 21.28
CA GLY A 109 -2.27 -15.10 20.70
C GLY A 109 -1.54 -13.79 20.98
N THR A 110 -0.33 -13.83 21.53
CA THR A 110 0.51 -12.66 21.82
C THR A 110 1.78 -12.70 20.98
N LEU A 111 2.08 -11.58 20.34
CA LEU A 111 3.35 -11.33 19.66
C LEU A 111 4.38 -10.85 20.68
N TYR A 112 5.56 -11.44 20.64
CA TYR A 112 6.73 -10.99 21.37
C TYR A 112 7.82 -10.62 20.37
N VAL A 113 8.50 -9.51 20.62
CA VAL A 113 9.66 -9.05 19.86
C VAL A 113 10.79 -8.85 20.86
N ASN A 114 11.91 -9.53 20.64
CA ASN A 114 13.07 -9.54 21.54
C ASN A 114 12.68 -9.89 23.00
N GLY A 115 11.71 -10.81 23.16
CA GLY A 115 11.19 -11.24 24.45
C GLY A 115 10.12 -10.32 25.06
N GLU A 116 9.84 -9.15 24.49
CA GLU A 116 8.85 -8.19 25.00
C GLU A 116 7.53 -8.34 24.29
N ALA A 117 6.43 -8.43 25.07
CA ALA A 117 5.07 -8.52 24.53
C ALA A 117 4.67 -7.22 23.83
N GLN A 118 4.23 -7.32 22.59
CA GLN A 118 3.84 -6.18 21.79
C GLN A 118 2.37 -5.79 22.00
N ARG A 119 2.14 -4.48 22.02
CA ARG A 119 0.78 -3.94 22.01
C ARG A 119 0.34 -3.77 20.56
N GLU A 120 -0.74 -4.43 20.18
CA GLU A 120 -1.28 -4.46 18.83
C GLU A 120 -2.71 -3.86 18.78
N PRO A 121 -2.82 -2.51 18.78
CA PRO A 121 -4.12 -1.82 18.91
C PRO A 121 -5.04 -2.04 17.70
N TYR A 122 -4.51 -2.44 16.57
CA TYR A 122 -5.27 -2.76 15.36
C TYR A 122 -6.00 -4.11 15.45
N LEU A 123 -5.64 -4.96 16.41
CA LEU A 123 -6.38 -6.20 16.68
C LEU A 123 -7.54 -5.86 17.60
N THR A 124 -8.75 -5.91 17.08
CA THR A 124 -9.98 -5.69 17.85
C THR A 124 -10.56 -7.03 18.30
N GLY A 125 -10.90 -7.15 19.59
CA GLY A 125 -11.58 -8.32 20.13
C GLY A 125 -10.69 -9.32 20.88
N ARG A 126 -11.14 -10.58 20.99
CA ARG A 126 -10.39 -11.66 21.66
C ARG A 126 -9.06 -11.85 20.92
N ARG A 127 -7.97 -12.01 21.70
CA ARG A 127 -6.68 -12.43 21.12
C ARG A 127 -6.89 -13.77 20.41
N PRO A 128 -6.84 -13.80 19.09
CA PRO A 128 -7.15 -15.03 18.36
C PRO A 128 -6.03 -16.02 18.56
N ALA A 129 -6.40 -17.25 18.91
CA ALA A 129 -5.48 -18.36 18.82
C ALA A 129 -5.05 -18.55 17.36
N GLY A 130 -3.76 -18.58 17.11
CA GLY A 130 -3.18 -18.88 15.81
C GLY A 130 -2.03 -19.87 16.00
N LYS A 131 -1.42 -20.33 14.91
CA LYS A 131 -0.24 -21.18 14.98
C LYS A 131 0.87 -20.47 15.76
N SER A 132 1.41 -21.13 16.78
CA SER A 132 2.60 -20.65 17.51
C SER A 132 3.82 -20.65 16.59
N TYR A 133 4.73 -19.70 16.83
CA TYR A 133 5.97 -19.53 16.06
C TYR A 133 7.08 -19.03 16.98
N GLY A 134 8.30 -19.50 16.71
CA GLY A 134 9.50 -19.00 17.36
C GLY A 134 9.75 -19.58 18.76
N PRO A 135 10.67 -18.93 19.53
CA PRO A 135 11.41 -17.73 19.11
C PRO A 135 12.36 -17.99 17.92
N LYS A 136 12.39 -17.09 16.97
CA LYS A 136 13.30 -17.12 15.82
C LYS A 136 13.70 -15.71 15.38
N ARG A 137 14.97 -15.56 15.01
CA ARG A 137 15.51 -14.29 14.52
C ARG A 137 15.07 -14.05 13.07
N VAL A 138 14.65 -12.84 12.77
CA VAL A 138 14.42 -12.36 11.40
C VAL A 138 15.80 -12.12 10.77
N PRO A 139 16.11 -12.71 9.62
CA PRO A 139 17.38 -12.44 8.93
C PRO A 139 17.51 -10.97 8.57
N GLU A 140 18.73 -10.51 8.34
CA GLU A 140 18.98 -9.22 7.72
C GLU A 140 18.30 -9.20 6.34
N ASP A 141 17.90 -8.03 5.85
CA ASP A 141 17.14 -7.85 4.60
C ASP A 141 15.80 -8.61 4.51
N HIS A 142 15.21 -8.98 5.64
CA HIS A 142 13.90 -9.63 5.70
C HIS A 142 12.98 -8.92 6.70
N VAL A 143 11.68 -9.07 6.47
CA VAL A 143 10.64 -8.66 7.42
C VAL A 143 9.79 -9.86 7.81
N PHE A 144 9.24 -9.84 9.02
CA PHE A 144 8.26 -10.82 9.47
C PHE A 144 6.87 -10.21 9.38
N VAL A 145 6.00 -10.82 8.60
CA VAL A 145 4.66 -10.30 8.33
C VAL A 145 3.58 -11.24 8.86
N MET A 146 2.50 -10.64 9.39
CA MET A 146 1.34 -11.39 9.86
C MET A 146 0.04 -10.76 9.36
N GLY A 147 -0.98 -11.59 9.17
CA GLY A 147 -2.32 -11.10 8.95
C GLY A 147 -2.96 -10.61 10.25
N ASP A 148 -3.81 -9.59 10.19
CA ASP A 148 -4.56 -9.10 11.34
C ASP A 148 -5.59 -10.15 11.79
N ASN A 149 -6.10 -10.97 10.88
CA ASN A 149 -6.87 -12.17 11.21
C ASN A 149 -5.95 -13.34 11.61
N ARG A 150 -5.38 -13.25 12.81
CA ARG A 150 -4.37 -14.18 13.34
C ARG A 150 -4.75 -15.65 13.26
N ALA A 151 -6.03 -15.98 13.39
CA ALA A 151 -6.54 -17.34 13.33
C ALA A 151 -6.70 -17.85 11.89
N ASN A 152 -6.96 -16.94 10.94
CA ASN A 152 -7.21 -17.27 9.54
C ASN A 152 -6.27 -16.50 8.60
N SER A 153 -4.97 -16.72 8.76
CA SER A 153 -3.96 -16.09 7.91
C SER A 153 -2.82 -17.06 7.61
N PHE A 154 -2.54 -17.23 6.33
CA PHE A 154 -1.31 -17.85 5.85
C PHE A 154 -0.26 -16.75 5.70
N ASP A 155 0.71 -16.70 6.64
CA ASP A 155 1.68 -15.64 6.79
C ASP A 155 3.05 -16.17 7.23
N SER A 156 3.97 -15.33 7.68
CA SER A 156 5.33 -15.71 8.04
C SER A 156 5.44 -16.82 9.10
N ARG A 157 4.39 -17.10 9.85
CA ARG A 157 4.34 -18.26 10.74
C ARG A 157 4.35 -19.59 9.99
N TYR A 158 4.04 -19.57 8.70
CA TYR A 158 3.97 -20.73 7.82
C TYR A 158 5.11 -20.75 6.80
N PHE A 159 5.33 -19.62 6.10
CA PHE A 159 6.31 -19.53 5.01
C PHE A 159 7.64 -18.89 5.43
N GLY A 160 7.76 -18.40 6.67
CA GLY A 160 8.98 -17.74 7.16
C GLY A 160 9.02 -16.23 6.86
N PRO A 161 10.13 -15.55 7.21
CA PRO A 161 10.36 -14.16 6.89
C PRO A 161 10.36 -13.90 5.39
N VAL A 162 9.98 -12.70 5.00
CA VAL A 162 9.89 -12.24 3.60
C VAL A 162 11.09 -11.36 3.28
N PRO A 163 11.85 -11.66 2.20
CA PRO A 163 12.90 -10.75 1.73
C PRO A 163 12.34 -9.37 1.42
N THR A 164 13.05 -8.31 1.79
CA THR A 164 12.61 -6.93 1.50
C THR A 164 12.50 -6.64 0.00
N GLU A 165 13.31 -7.29 -0.82
CA GLU A 165 13.22 -7.23 -2.30
C GLU A 165 11.91 -7.76 -2.87
N ASN A 166 11.17 -8.59 -2.10
CA ASN A 166 9.86 -9.08 -2.49
C ASN A 166 8.74 -8.08 -2.19
N LEU A 167 9.01 -7.01 -1.45
CA LEU A 167 8.03 -5.97 -1.18
C LEU A 167 7.71 -5.22 -2.47
N ILE A 168 6.43 -5.05 -2.75
CA ILE A 168 5.92 -4.33 -3.93
C ILE A 168 5.58 -2.90 -3.56
N GLY A 169 5.18 -2.68 -2.29
CA GLY A 169 4.85 -1.36 -1.78
C GLY A 169 3.98 -1.39 -0.54
N GLU A 170 3.71 -0.20 -0.02
CA GLU A 170 2.95 0.06 1.19
C GLU A 170 1.50 0.44 0.89
N SER A 171 0.56 -0.01 1.70
CA SER A 171 -0.85 0.39 1.62
C SER A 171 -1.08 1.74 2.28
N LEU A 172 -1.24 2.80 1.48
CA LEU A 172 -1.43 4.16 1.98
C LEU A 172 -2.85 4.46 2.40
N PHE A 173 -3.83 4.03 1.59
CA PHE A 173 -5.20 4.48 1.73
C PHE A 173 -6.17 3.46 1.16
N ARG A 174 -7.22 3.15 1.93
CA ARG A 174 -8.37 2.41 1.45
C ARG A 174 -9.37 3.38 0.86
N PHE A 175 -9.62 3.31 -0.45
CA PHE A 175 -10.51 4.23 -1.15
C PHE A 175 -11.89 3.65 -1.47
N TRP A 176 -12.06 2.35 -1.30
CA TRP A 176 -13.34 1.68 -1.51
C TRP A 176 -13.56 0.60 -0.44
N PRO A 177 -14.78 0.43 0.07
CA PRO A 177 -15.99 1.23 -0.20
C PRO A 177 -15.92 2.61 0.47
N PRO A 178 -16.67 3.62 -0.02
CA PRO A 178 -16.58 5.01 0.48
C PRO A 178 -16.87 5.17 1.97
N ASN A 179 -17.77 4.37 2.53
CA ASN A 179 -18.11 4.37 3.95
C ASN A 179 -17.00 3.81 4.86
N ARG A 180 -15.96 3.21 4.28
CA ARG A 180 -14.77 2.70 4.97
C ARG A 180 -13.48 3.36 4.47
N ALA A 181 -13.57 4.41 3.65
CA ALA A 181 -12.40 5.11 3.14
C ALA A 181 -11.58 5.71 4.29
N GLY A 182 -10.25 5.57 4.21
CA GLY A 182 -9.32 6.02 5.25
C GLY A 182 -7.99 5.30 5.21
N VAL A 183 -7.08 5.69 6.09
CA VAL A 183 -5.81 4.98 6.33
C VAL A 183 -6.14 3.69 7.09
N PRO A 184 -5.72 2.52 6.59
CA PRO A 184 -6.05 1.22 7.19
C PRO A 184 -5.21 0.86 8.43
#